data_de43ce63730aa7681e5f802ce23a0901
#
_entry.id   de43ce63730aa7681e5f802ce23a0901
#
_cell.length_a   1.000
_cell.length_b   1.000
_cell.length_c   1.000
_cell.angle_alpha   90.00
_cell.angle_beta   90.00
_cell.angle_gamma   90.00
#
_symmetry.space_group_name_H-M   'P 1'
#
loop_
_entity.id
_entity.type
_entity.pdbx_description
1 polymer ?
#
loop_
_entity_poly.entity_id
_entity_poly.type
_entity_poly.pdbx_seq_one_letter_code
_entity_poly.pdbx_strand_id
1 'polypeptide(L)' 'MSKGKITAKQQEILEYMKEEILKKGYPPTVREICQAVHLKSTSSVHAHLESLEKNGYIERDPTKPRAIEICD' A
#
# COMPACT_ATOMS: atom_id res chain seq x y z
N MET A 1 -6.56 -12.91 -14.81
CA MET A 1 -7.07 -13.41 -13.52
C MET A 1 -7.54 -12.28 -12.65
N SER A 2 -8.63 -12.49 -11.94
CA SER A 2 -9.16 -11.44 -11.08
C SER A 2 -8.39 -11.39 -9.75
N LYS A 3 -8.21 -10.19 -9.27
CA LYS A 3 -7.61 -9.96 -7.95
C LYS A 3 -8.69 -10.14 -6.88
N GLY A 4 -8.27 -10.39 -5.64
CA GLY A 4 -9.19 -10.51 -4.53
C GLY A 4 -9.87 -9.18 -4.23
N LYS A 5 -10.96 -9.25 -3.47
CA LYS A 5 -11.67 -8.04 -3.04
C LYS A 5 -10.93 -7.38 -1.90
N ILE A 6 -10.92 -6.06 -1.91
CA ILE A 6 -10.30 -5.27 -0.85
C ILE A 6 -11.32 -4.31 -0.25
N THR A 7 -11.05 -3.85 0.96
CA THR A 7 -11.92 -2.91 1.66
C THR A 7 -11.75 -1.50 1.09
N ALA A 8 -12.69 -0.60 1.45
CA ALA A 8 -12.60 0.79 1.05
C ALA A 8 -11.31 1.44 1.55
N LYS A 9 -10.90 1.11 2.78
CA LYS A 9 -9.67 1.64 3.35
C LYS A 9 -8.44 1.13 2.58
N GLN A 10 -8.44 -0.14 2.20
CA GLN A 10 -7.34 -0.72 1.41
C GLN A 10 -7.28 -0.08 0.03
N GLN A 11 -8.43 0.19 -0.57
CA GLN A 11 -8.49 0.89 -1.85
C GLN A 11 -7.91 2.29 -1.72
N GLU A 12 -8.24 3.00 -0.66
CA GLU A 12 -7.73 4.33 -0.37
C GLU A 12 -6.20 4.33 -0.26
N ILE A 13 -5.66 3.36 0.46
CA ILE A 13 -4.22 3.19 0.61
C ILE A 13 -3.56 2.93 -0.75
N LEU A 14 -4.15 2.05 -1.53
CA LEU A 14 -3.61 1.69 -2.84
C LEU A 14 -3.55 2.91 -3.76
N GLU A 15 -4.61 3.69 -3.81
CA GLU A 15 -4.66 4.88 -4.65
C GLU A 15 -3.68 5.95 -4.19
N TYR A 16 -3.54 6.13 -2.87
CA TYR A 16 -2.55 7.06 -2.33
C TYR A 16 -1.14 6.66 -2.75
N MET A 17 -0.82 5.37 -2.66
CA MET A 17 0.49 4.88 -3.07
C MET A 17 0.75 5.12 -4.55
N LYS A 18 -0.26 4.88 -5.39
CA LYS A 18 -0.13 5.12 -6.84
C LYS A 18 0.18 6.58 -7.12
N GLU A 19 -0.52 7.50 -6.46
CA GLU A 19 -0.28 8.93 -6.63
C GLU A 19 1.12 9.33 -6.21
N GLU A 20 1.57 8.84 -5.07
CA GLU A 20 2.90 9.18 -4.54
C GLU A 20 4.01 8.65 -5.46
N ILE A 21 3.84 7.45 -5.99
CA ILE A 21 4.81 6.88 -6.93
C ILE A 21 4.87 7.73 -8.20
N LEU A 22 3.71 8.18 -8.70
CA LEU A 22 3.67 9.04 -9.89
C LEU A 22 4.33 10.39 -9.65
N LYS A 23 4.14 10.96 -8.46
CA LYS A 23 4.71 12.27 -8.14
C LYS A 23 6.20 12.23 -7.83
N LYS A 24 6.60 11.25 -7.04
CA LYS A 24 7.96 11.22 -6.46
C LYS A 24 8.86 10.16 -7.06
N GLY A 25 8.28 9.17 -7.75
CA GLY A 25 9.05 8.07 -8.31
C GLY A 25 9.35 6.95 -7.33
N TYR A 26 8.81 7.02 -6.11
CA TYR A 26 8.98 5.99 -5.10
C TYR A 26 7.75 5.94 -4.19
N PRO A 27 7.48 4.80 -3.55
CA PRO A 27 6.30 4.67 -2.70
C PRO A 27 6.48 5.42 -1.38
N PRO A 28 5.36 5.80 -0.74
CA PRO A 28 5.41 6.46 0.56
C PRO A 28 5.81 5.48 1.67
N THR A 29 6.25 6.03 2.80
CA THR A 29 6.54 5.22 3.98
C THR A 29 5.23 4.80 4.65
N VAL A 30 5.31 3.79 5.52
CA VAL A 30 4.15 3.33 6.29
C VAL A 30 3.56 4.48 7.11
N ARG A 31 4.43 5.30 7.70
CA ARG A 31 3.98 6.46 8.49
C ARG A 31 3.22 7.47 7.63
N GLU A 32 3.73 7.74 6.43
CA GLU A 32 3.05 8.64 5.51
C GLU A 32 1.68 8.12 5.11
N ILE A 33 1.59 6.83 4.82
CA ILE A 33 0.31 6.19 4.50
C ILE A 33 -0.66 6.32 5.68
N CYS A 34 -0.16 6.03 6.87
CA CYS A 34 -0.97 6.09 8.09
C CYS A 34 -1.60 7.47 8.27
N GLN A 35 -0.81 8.53 8.07
CA GLN A 35 -1.29 9.89 8.19
C GLN A 35 -2.26 10.25 7.07
N ALA A 36 -1.97 9.84 5.85
CA ALA A 36 -2.77 10.19 4.69
C ALA A 36 -4.17 9.58 4.74
N VAL A 37 -4.29 8.37 5.26
CA VAL A 37 -5.58 7.68 5.31
C VAL A 37 -6.19 7.68 6.71
N HIS A 38 -5.66 8.51 7.60
CA HIS A 38 -6.20 8.76 8.94
C HIS A 38 -6.33 7.49 9.80
N LEU A 39 -5.32 6.66 9.77
CA LEU A 39 -5.24 5.50 10.66
C LEU A 39 -4.49 5.89 11.92
N LYS A 40 -4.84 5.30 13.04
CA LYS A 40 -4.24 5.63 14.33
C LYS A 40 -2.92 4.92 14.58
N SER A 41 -2.70 3.81 13.88
CA SER A 41 -1.58 2.93 14.17
C SER A 41 -0.94 2.43 12.88
N THR A 42 0.39 2.38 12.85
CA THR A 42 1.10 1.81 11.71
C THR A 42 0.86 0.31 11.58
N SER A 43 0.48 -0.35 12.68
CA SER A 43 0.11 -1.77 12.63
C SER A 43 -1.07 -2.00 11.70
N SER A 44 -2.04 -1.07 11.69
CA SER A 44 -3.19 -1.15 10.78
C SER A 44 -2.74 -1.04 9.32
N VAL A 45 -1.78 -0.14 9.05
CA VAL A 45 -1.23 0.00 7.70
C VAL A 45 -0.56 -1.30 7.27
N HIS A 46 0.25 -1.89 8.14
CA HIS A 46 0.91 -3.17 7.83
C HIS A 46 -0.10 -4.26 7.51
N ALA A 47 -1.19 -4.33 8.27
CA ALA A 47 -2.23 -5.32 8.05
C ALA A 47 -2.90 -5.12 6.68
N HIS A 48 -3.18 -3.87 6.33
CA HIS A 48 -3.78 -3.57 5.02
C HIS A 48 -2.81 -3.86 3.87
N LEU A 49 -1.53 -3.55 4.05
CA LEU A 49 -0.52 -3.84 3.02
C LEU A 49 -0.37 -5.34 2.82
N GLU A 50 -0.41 -6.11 3.90
CA GLU A 50 -0.38 -7.56 3.82
C GLU A 50 -1.56 -8.10 3.01
N SER A 51 -2.75 -7.58 3.27
CA SER A 51 -3.94 -7.95 2.52
C SER A 51 -3.83 -7.60 1.05
N LEU A 52 -3.34 -6.41 0.75
CA LEU A 52 -3.15 -5.98 -0.62
C LEU A 52 -2.16 -6.87 -1.36
N GLU A 53 -1.09 -7.25 -0.69
CA GLU A 53 -0.09 -8.14 -1.26
C GLU A 53 -0.67 -9.53 -1.51
N LYS A 54 -1.39 -10.05 -0.52
CA LYS A 54 -2.01 -11.36 -0.60
C LYS A 54 -3.04 -11.45 -1.72
N ASN A 55 -3.74 -10.34 -1.98
CA ASN A 55 -4.76 -10.29 -3.01
C ASN A 55 -4.23 -9.87 -4.38
N GLY A 56 -2.92 -9.72 -4.52
CA GLY A 56 -2.29 -9.48 -5.80
C GLY A 56 -2.26 -8.05 -6.28
N TYR A 57 -2.51 -7.08 -5.41
CA TYR A 57 -2.50 -5.67 -5.77
C TYR A 57 -1.12 -5.02 -5.69
N ILE A 58 -0.28 -5.53 -4.80
CA ILE A 58 1.08 -5.00 -4.63
C ILE A 58 2.05 -6.16 -4.40
N GLU A 59 3.34 -5.87 -4.62
CA GLU A 59 4.42 -6.75 -4.24
C GLU A 59 5.39 -5.98 -3.36
N ARG A 60 5.90 -6.66 -2.34
CA ARG A 60 6.88 -6.05 -1.43
C ARG A 60 8.14 -6.90 -1.42
N ASP A 61 9.29 -6.22 -1.44
CA ASP A 61 10.58 -6.89 -1.34
C ASP A 61 11.14 -6.67 0.07
N PRO A 62 11.19 -7.70 0.92
CA PRO A 62 11.65 -7.54 2.30
C PRO A 62 13.14 -7.21 2.41
N THR A 63 13.89 -7.37 1.33
CA THR A 63 15.33 -7.10 1.35
C THR A 63 15.67 -5.63 1.07
N LYS A 64 14.66 -4.83 0.66
CA LYS A 64 14.89 -3.43 0.32
C LYS A 64 13.90 -2.54 1.08
N PRO A 65 14.36 -1.40 1.60
CA PRO A 65 13.45 -0.42 2.16
C PRO A 65 12.63 0.22 1.04
N ARG A 66 11.37 0.49 1.30
CA ARG A 66 10.45 1.12 0.34
C ARG A 66 10.28 0.37 -0.97
N ALA A 67 10.47 -0.94 -0.96
CA ALA A 67 10.33 -1.73 -2.17
C ALA A 67 8.91 -2.26 -2.31
N ILE A 68 7.98 -1.37 -2.60
CA ILE A 68 6.60 -1.71 -2.88
C ILE A 68 6.31 -1.42 -4.34
N GLU A 69 5.82 -2.41 -5.07
CA GLU A 69 5.44 -2.24 -6.46
C GLU A 69 3.93 -2.47 -6.60
N ILE A 70 3.31 -1.65 -7.43
CA ILE A 70 1.89 -1.79 -7.71
C ILE A 70 1.73 -2.79 -8.84
N CYS A 71 0.90 -3.80 -8.60
CA CYS A 71 0.61 -4.83 -9.59
C CYS A 71 -0.73 -4.50 -10.27
N ASP A 72 -0.66 -3.93 -11.43
CA ASP A 72 -1.86 -3.64 -12.20
C ASP A 72 -2.23 -4.74 -13.19
#